data_21d0a9ea5d7c57ce9d0490cd54ff21c0
#
_entry.id   21d0a9ea5d7c57ce9d0490cd54ff21c0
#
_cell.length_a   1.000
_cell.length_b   1.000
_cell.length_c   1.000
_cell.angle_alpha   90.00
_cell.angle_beta   90.00
_cell.angle_gamma   90.00
#
_symmetry.space_group_name_H-M   'P 1'
#
loop_
_entity.id
_entity.type
_entity.pdbx_description
1 polymer ?
#
loop_
_entity_poly.entity_id
_entity_poly.type
_entity_poly.pdbx_seq_one_letter_code
_entity_poly.pdbx_strand_id
1 'polypeptide(L)'
;GLGDVYKRQDGTLLNSKHEISEKTKNVLIRAIKEGHKVVIASGRQTAGIEFLAKKLEFHIHGGLVSGFNGGQIKDIKTGEIISNHTMDINLTKKIIDFSKDLDIEMMIPHEGKIYTNKKGQFYTQKEADILGVSLVIEPNLKDKINFPANKFLFAQTPEKIDSPAMKLYEEFSDVTEQVKSTRYYYEIMPKGLS
;
A
#
# COMPACT_ATOMS: atom_id res chain seq x y z
N GLY A 1 23.74 -19.60 5.28
CA GLY A 1 22.39 -19.22 4.89
C GLY A 1 22.44 -18.11 3.85
N LEU A 2 21.64 -18.24 2.81
CA LEU A 2 21.47 -17.20 1.79
C LEU A 2 20.79 -16.00 2.48
N GLY A 3 21.51 -14.88 2.60
CA GLY A 3 20.99 -13.66 3.20
C GLY A 3 19.96 -13.00 2.29
N ASP A 4 18.79 -12.70 2.82
CA ASP A 4 17.81 -11.91 2.11
C ASP A 4 18.21 -10.44 2.12
N VAL A 5 18.14 -9.76 0.97
CA VAL A 5 18.43 -8.33 0.85
C VAL A 5 17.11 -7.58 0.78
N TYR A 6 16.80 -6.82 1.82
CA TYR A 6 15.61 -5.98 1.90
C TYR A 6 15.95 -4.53 1.57
N LYS A 7 15.19 -3.92 0.69
CA LYS A 7 15.31 -2.50 0.35
C LYS A 7 13.96 -1.81 0.41
N ARG A 8 13.88 -0.75 1.22
CA ARG A 8 12.75 0.16 1.20
C ARG A 8 12.84 1.07 -0.03
N GLN A 9 11.69 1.41 -0.61
CA GLN A 9 11.61 2.23 -1.81
C GLN A 9 12.07 3.66 -1.55
N ASP A 10 11.45 4.34 -0.58
CA ASP A 10 11.69 5.75 -0.34
C ASP A 10 12.89 5.96 0.59
N GLY A 11 13.80 6.86 0.19
CA GLY A 11 14.99 7.22 0.97
C GLY A 11 16.08 6.16 1.10
N THR A 12 15.89 4.97 0.53
CA THR A 12 16.88 3.88 0.59
C THR A 12 17.28 3.37 -0.80
N LEU A 13 16.29 3.05 -1.63
CA LEU A 13 16.51 2.52 -2.98
C LEU A 13 16.65 3.64 -4.02
N LEU A 14 15.86 4.70 -3.85
CA LEU A 14 15.83 5.83 -4.78
C LEU A 14 16.79 6.94 -4.35
N ASN A 15 17.45 7.56 -5.33
CA ASN A 15 18.27 8.76 -5.11
C ASN A 15 17.38 10.02 -4.95
N SER A 16 18.00 11.18 -4.79
CA SER A 16 17.32 12.47 -4.66
C SER A 16 16.47 12.87 -5.89
N LYS A 17 16.68 12.21 -7.04
CA LYS A 17 15.90 12.38 -8.27
C LYS A 17 14.78 11.32 -8.41
N HIS A 18 14.52 10.53 -7.36
CA HIS A 18 13.59 9.39 -7.38
C HIS A 18 13.93 8.31 -8.42
N GLU A 19 15.24 8.12 -8.69
CA GLU A 19 15.73 7.13 -9.65
C GLU A 19 16.60 6.09 -8.96
N ILE A 20 16.64 4.88 -9.51
CA ILE A 20 17.61 3.84 -9.13
C ILE A 20 18.90 4.10 -9.88
N SER A 21 20.03 4.23 -9.15
CA SER A 21 21.33 4.37 -9.82
C SER A 21 21.73 3.10 -10.55
N GLU A 22 22.44 3.22 -11.67
CA GLU A 22 22.98 2.07 -12.41
C GLU A 22 23.85 1.17 -11.53
N LYS A 23 24.62 1.76 -10.62
CA LYS A 23 25.43 1.00 -9.65
C LYS A 23 24.56 0.13 -8.75
N THR A 24 23.49 0.69 -8.18
CA THR A 24 22.56 -0.06 -7.32
C THR A 24 21.86 -1.15 -8.12
N LYS A 25 21.37 -0.85 -9.32
CA LYS A 25 20.74 -1.81 -10.22
C LYS A 25 21.66 -3.01 -10.49
N ASN A 26 22.89 -2.75 -10.90
CA ASN A 26 23.87 -3.80 -11.24
C ASN A 26 24.24 -4.67 -10.03
N VAL A 27 24.37 -4.08 -8.85
CA VAL A 27 24.64 -4.83 -7.61
C VAL A 27 23.45 -5.76 -7.27
N LEU A 28 22.22 -5.27 -7.38
CA LEU A 28 21.03 -6.08 -7.07
C LEU A 28 20.85 -7.22 -8.09
N ILE A 29 21.02 -6.94 -9.38
CA ILE A 29 20.96 -7.98 -10.42
C ILE A 29 22.03 -9.05 -10.18
N ARG A 30 23.25 -8.65 -9.83
CA ARG A 30 24.31 -9.60 -9.50
C ARG A 30 23.96 -10.45 -8.30
N ALA A 31 23.44 -9.85 -7.23
CA ALA A 31 22.98 -10.57 -6.05
C ALA A 31 21.93 -11.65 -6.41
N ILE A 32 20.97 -11.30 -7.26
CA ILE A 32 19.94 -12.25 -7.72
C ILE A 32 20.59 -13.41 -8.49
N LYS A 33 21.52 -13.10 -9.41
CA LYS A 33 22.24 -14.13 -10.17
C LYS A 33 23.12 -15.05 -9.31
N GLU A 34 23.60 -14.55 -8.19
CA GLU A 34 24.36 -15.31 -7.20
C GLU A 34 23.46 -16.11 -6.24
N GLY A 35 22.15 -16.10 -6.44
CA GLY A 35 21.16 -16.89 -5.69
C GLY A 35 20.56 -16.20 -4.47
N HIS A 36 20.83 -14.91 -4.27
CA HIS A 36 20.17 -14.13 -3.21
C HIS A 36 18.74 -13.78 -3.58
N LYS A 37 17.85 -13.78 -2.60
CA LYS A 37 16.50 -13.24 -2.75
C LYS A 37 16.52 -11.73 -2.52
N VAL A 38 16.06 -10.99 -3.50
CA VAL A 38 15.92 -9.52 -3.40
C VAL A 38 14.45 -9.16 -3.29
N VAL A 39 14.12 -8.35 -2.30
CA VAL A 39 12.76 -7.90 -2.02
C VAL A 39 12.73 -6.38 -2.01
N ILE A 40 11.82 -5.77 -2.78
CA ILE A 40 11.47 -4.36 -2.63
C ILE A 40 10.26 -4.26 -1.71
N ALA A 41 10.39 -3.52 -0.60
CA ALA A 41 9.32 -3.32 0.37
C ALA A 41 8.83 -1.87 0.40
N SER A 42 7.53 -1.69 0.48
CA SER A 42 6.88 -0.37 0.54
C SER A 42 5.53 -0.44 1.27
N GLY A 43 5.09 0.71 1.80
CA GLY A 43 3.72 0.88 2.28
C GLY A 43 2.69 1.05 1.16
N ARG A 44 3.12 1.29 -0.08
CA ARG A 44 2.24 1.43 -1.24
C ARG A 44 1.63 0.09 -1.64
N GLN A 45 0.53 0.13 -2.41
CA GLN A 45 0.00 -1.10 -3.02
C GLN A 45 1.06 -1.75 -3.93
N THR A 46 1.04 -3.07 -4.02
CA THR A 46 2.02 -3.85 -4.79
C THR A 46 2.13 -3.37 -6.23
N ALA A 47 1.00 -3.14 -6.90
CA ALA A 47 0.96 -2.60 -8.25
C ALA A 47 1.66 -1.22 -8.38
N GLY A 48 1.66 -0.42 -7.33
CA GLY A 48 2.29 0.90 -7.30
C GLY A 48 3.82 0.87 -7.25
N ILE A 49 4.43 -0.27 -7.02
CA ILE A 49 5.89 -0.45 -6.96
C ILE A 49 6.43 -1.44 -7.99
N GLU A 50 5.58 -2.06 -8.79
CA GLU A 50 6.00 -2.99 -9.84
C GLU A 50 6.87 -2.33 -10.93
N PHE A 51 6.72 -1.03 -11.16
CA PHE A 51 7.56 -0.31 -12.12
C PHE A 51 9.03 -0.31 -11.71
N LEU A 52 9.33 -0.26 -10.41
CA LEU A 52 10.71 -0.37 -9.89
C LEU A 52 11.26 -1.79 -10.07
N ALA A 53 10.44 -2.79 -9.81
CA ALA A 53 10.77 -4.18 -10.04
C ALA A 53 11.11 -4.44 -11.52
N LYS A 54 10.38 -3.82 -12.44
CA LYS A 54 10.66 -3.88 -13.88
C LYS A 54 12.00 -3.22 -14.23
N LYS A 55 12.29 -2.05 -13.67
CA LYS A 55 13.59 -1.36 -13.85
C LYS A 55 14.76 -2.20 -13.33
N LEU A 56 14.55 -2.98 -12.25
CA LEU A 56 15.53 -3.91 -11.70
C LEU A 56 15.57 -5.27 -12.40
N GLU A 57 14.82 -5.43 -13.47
CA GLU A 57 14.74 -6.66 -14.26
C GLU A 57 14.30 -7.89 -13.48
N PHE A 58 13.44 -7.70 -12.45
CA PHE A 58 12.87 -8.81 -11.66
C PHE A 58 12.04 -9.79 -12.49
N HIS A 59 11.42 -9.31 -13.56
CA HIS A 59 10.69 -10.15 -14.51
C HIS A 59 11.59 -11.09 -15.30
N ILE A 60 12.89 -10.80 -15.39
CA ILE A 60 13.90 -11.61 -16.06
C ILE A 60 14.64 -12.51 -15.06
N HIS A 61 15.21 -11.90 -14.04
CA HIS A 61 16.13 -12.57 -13.12
C HIS A 61 15.48 -13.11 -11.85
N GLY A 62 14.25 -12.68 -11.56
CA GLY A 62 13.57 -12.96 -10.30
C GLY A 62 13.67 -11.79 -9.32
N GLY A 63 12.84 -11.82 -8.31
CA GLY A 63 12.73 -10.82 -7.27
C GLY A 63 11.30 -10.69 -6.76
N LEU A 64 11.17 -10.24 -5.53
CA LEU A 64 9.89 -10.10 -4.86
C LEU A 64 9.54 -8.64 -4.62
N VAL A 65 8.26 -8.37 -4.61
CA VAL A 65 7.70 -7.07 -4.19
C VAL A 65 6.82 -7.31 -2.96
N SER A 66 7.09 -6.56 -1.90
CA SER A 66 6.30 -6.54 -0.68
C SER A 66 5.60 -5.20 -0.55
N GLY A 67 4.30 -5.18 -0.84
CA GLY A 67 3.44 -4.02 -0.74
C GLY A 67 2.57 -4.01 0.52
N PHE A 68 1.81 -2.93 0.72
CA PHE A 68 0.88 -2.78 1.84
C PHE A 68 1.54 -3.01 3.21
N ASN A 69 2.74 -2.47 3.42
CA ASN A 69 3.48 -2.65 4.68
C ASN A 69 3.79 -4.12 5.03
N GLY A 70 4.03 -4.96 4.03
CA GLY A 70 4.20 -6.40 4.19
C GLY A 70 2.91 -7.22 4.00
N GLY A 71 1.79 -6.57 3.80
CA GLY A 71 0.49 -7.22 3.66
C GLY A 71 0.31 -8.05 2.39
N GLN A 72 1.10 -7.80 1.36
CA GLN A 72 1.10 -8.61 0.14
C GLN A 72 2.51 -8.80 -0.40
N ILE A 73 2.85 -10.03 -0.74
CA ILE A 73 4.13 -10.38 -1.37
C ILE A 73 3.85 -11.03 -2.72
N LYS A 74 4.48 -10.50 -3.76
CA LYS A 74 4.33 -10.99 -5.13
C LYS A 74 5.70 -11.33 -5.72
N ASP A 75 5.78 -12.50 -6.35
CA ASP A 75 6.90 -12.88 -7.20
C ASP A 75 6.70 -12.23 -8.59
N ILE A 76 7.62 -11.37 -9.00
CA ILE A 76 7.47 -10.61 -10.24
C ILE A 76 7.78 -11.45 -11.49
N LYS A 77 8.61 -12.47 -11.35
CA LYS A 77 8.94 -13.35 -12.48
C LYS A 77 7.80 -14.30 -12.82
N THR A 78 7.15 -14.87 -11.81
CA THR A 78 6.05 -15.82 -11.99
C THR A 78 4.67 -15.17 -12.02
N GLY A 79 4.54 -13.98 -11.43
CA GLY A 79 3.26 -13.30 -11.20
C GLY A 79 2.48 -13.86 -10.01
N GLU A 80 3.04 -14.82 -9.26
CA GLU A 80 2.39 -15.46 -8.11
C GLU A 80 2.31 -14.51 -6.92
N ILE A 81 1.14 -14.44 -6.28
CA ILE A 81 0.98 -13.81 -4.97
C ILE A 81 1.29 -14.87 -3.92
N ILE A 82 2.47 -14.74 -3.30
CA ILE A 82 2.99 -15.69 -2.30
C ILE A 82 2.26 -15.54 -0.97
N SER A 83 1.93 -14.30 -0.60
CA SER A 83 1.26 -13.96 0.65
C SER A 83 0.33 -12.78 0.44
N ASN A 84 -0.87 -12.85 1.04
CA ASN A 84 -1.86 -11.79 0.96
C ASN A 84 -2.65 -11.72 2.27
N HIS A 85 -2.39 -10.69 3.06
CA HIS A 85 -3.09 -10.40 4.31
C HIS A 85 -4.12 -9.31 4.07
N THR A 86 -5.37 -9.62 4.35
CA THR A 86 -6.49 -8.70 4.17
C THR A 86 -7.36 -8.64 5.43
N MET A 87 -8.05 -7.55 5.59
CA MET A 87 -9.23 -7.50 6.44
C MET A 87 -10.37 -8.18 5.68
N ASP A 88 -11.04 -9.16 6.27
CA ASP A 88 -12.10 -9.88 5.57
C ASP A 88 -13.16 -8.94 5.00
N ILE A 89 -13.96 -9.44 4.06
CA ILE A 89 -14.94 -8.61 3.34
C ILE A 89 -15.96 -7.97 4.29
N ASN A 90 -16.35 -8.64 5.37
CA ASN A 90 -17.30 -8.10 6.33
C ASN A 90 -16.68 -6.95 7.14
N LEU A 91 -15.45 -7.11 7.60
CA LEU A 91 -14.71 -6.05 8.29
C LEU A 91 -14.43 -4.87 7.35
N THR A 92 -14.04 -5.15 6.10
CA THR A 92 -13.87 -4.13 5.06
C THR A 92 -15.13 -3.29 4.90
N LYS A 93 -16.30 -3.93 4.77
CA LYS A 93 -17.58 -3.24 4.65
C LYS A 93 -17.97 -2.46 5.90
N LYS A 94 -17.69 -2.98 7.10
CA LYS A 94 -17.94 -2.26 8.36
C LYS A 94 -17.10 -0.98 8.47
N ILE A 95 -15.84 -1.02 8.07
CA ILE A 95 -14.98 0.16 8.09
C ILE A 95 -15.46 1.20 7.09
N ILE A 96 -15.86 0.80 5.89
CA ILE A 96 -16.45 1.71 4.89
C ILE A 96 -17.70 2.38 5.46
N ASP A 97 -18.61 1.61 6.04
CA ASP A 97 -19.88 2.11 6.57
C ASP A 97 -19.66 3.07 7.74
N PHE A 98 -18.79 2.72 8.67
CA PHE A 98 -18.47 3.56 9.83
C PHE A 98 -17.82 4.88 9.42
N SER A 99 -16.86 4.84 8.49
CA SER A 99 -16.10 6.02 8.08
C SER A 99 -16.86 6.98 7.18
N LYS A 100 -17.96 6.56 6.54
CA LYS A 100 -18.71 7.40 5.60
C LYS A 100 -19.27 8.68 6.24
N ASP A 101 -19.60 8.63 7.53
CA ASP A 101 -20.18 9.74 8.29
C ASP A 101 -19.13 10.54 9.08
N LEU A 102 -17.86 10.17 9.01
CA LEU A 102 -16.77 10.90 9.62
C LEU A 102 -16.24 11.99 8.69
N ASP A 103 -15.77 13.08 9.27
CA ASP A 103 -15.08 14.15 8.53
C ASP A 103 -13.64 13.73 8.16
N ILE A 104 -13.54 12.78 7.25
CA ILE A 104 -12.27 12.22 6.78
C ILE A 104 -12.45 11.64 5.37
N GLU A 105 -11.42 11.78 4.54
CA GLU A 105 -11.38 11.11 3.25
C GLU A 105 -10.96 9.65 3.41
N MET A 106 -11.63 8.73 2.73
CA MET A 106 -11.35 7.29 2.79
C MET A 106 -10.90 6.79 1.43
N MET A 107 -9.78 6.07 1.43
CA MET A 107 -9.15 5.48 0.25
C MET A 107 -8.87 3.99 0.49
N ILE A 108 -9.16 3.14 -0.49
CA ILE A 108 -8.78 1.73 -0.51
C ILE A 108 -7.93 1.47 -1.74
N PRO A 109 -6.59 1.35 -1.61
CA PRO A 109 -5.72 0.98 -2.73
C PRO A 109 -5.92 -0.49 -3.09
N HIS A 110 -6.13 -0.76 -4.39
CA HIS A 110 -6.31 -2.13 -4.88
C HIS A 110 -6.02 -2.22 -6.38
N GLU A 111 -5.16 -3.17 -6.78
CA GLU A 111 -4.87 -3.53 -8.17
C GLU A 111 -4.64 -2.33 -9.11
N GLY A 112 -3.80 -1.38 -8.68
CA GLY A 112 -3.44 -0.21 -9.47
C GLY A 112 -4.46 0.91 -9.47
N LYS A 113 -5.46 0.85 -8.59
CA LYS A 113 -6.51 1.85 -8.43
C LYS A 113 -6.64 2.30 -6.98
N ILE A 114 -7.33 3.40 -6.76
CA ILE A 114 -7.79 3.85 -5.46
C ILE A 114 -9.32 3.90 -5.49
N TYR A 115 -9.96 3.14 -4.60
CA TYR A 115 -11.41 3.14 -4.42
C TYR A 115 -11.78 4.15 -3.32
N THR A 116 -12.81 4.93 -3.57
CA THR A 116 -13.35 5.89 -2.60
C THR A 116 -14.85 6.05 -2.78
N ASN A 117 -15.53 6.60 -1.77
CA ASN A 117 -16.98 6.75 -1.78
C ASN A 117 -17.47 8.18 -2.09
N LYS A 118 -16.57 9.15 -2.19
CA LYS A 118 -16.92 10.57 -2.45
C LYS A 118 -16.03 11.15 -3.54
N LYS A 119 -16.62 11.96 -4.41
CA LYS A 119 -15.88 12.73 -5.41
C LYS A 119 -15.39 14.07 -4.85
N GLY A 120 -14.41 14.68 -5.52
CA GLY A 120 -13.95 16.04 -5.22
C GLY A 120 -13.11 16.15 -3.95
N GLN A 121 -12.52 15.05 -3.49
CA GLN A 121 -11.69 15.02 -2.29
C GLN A 121 -10.23 15.38 -2.63
N PHE A 122 -9.67 16.33 -1.88
CA PHE A 122 -8.35 16.89 -2.15
C PHE A 122 -7.21 15.87 -2.00
N TYR A 123 -7.13 15.20 -0.85
CA TYR A 123 -6.05 14.24 -0.58
C TYR A 123 -6.15 12.99 -1.45
N THR A 124 -7.36 12.53 -1.70
CA THR A 124 -7.63 11.37 -2.57
C THR A 124 -7.16 11.63 -4.00
N GLN A 125 -7.48 12.81 -4.55
CA GLN A 125 -7.02 13.19 -5.88
C GLN A 125 -5.51 13.37 -5.93
N LYS A 126 -4.95 14.03 -4.94
CA LYS A 126 -3.50 14.22 -4.81
C LYS A 126 -2.74 12.90 -4.77
N GLU A 127 -3.22 11.93 -3.99
CA GLU A 127 -2.61 10.61 -3.88
C GLU A 127 -2.66 9.86 -5.21
N ALA A 128 -3.82 9.88 -5.89
CA ALA A 128 -3.97 9.28 -7.22
C ALA A 128 -3.02 9.90 -8.25
N ASP A 129 -2.88 11.22 -8.25
CA ASP A 129 -2.00 11.94 -9.17
C ASP A 129 -0.52 11.62 -8.91
N ILE A 130 -0.09 11.61 -7.64
CA ILE A 130 1.29 11.27 -7.26
C ILE A 130 1.64 9.83 -7.66
N LEU A 131 0.73 8.89 -7.47
CA LEU A 131 0.95 7.49 -7.78
C LEU A 131 0.67 7.15 -9.25
N GLY A 132 0.05 8.05 -10.01
CA GLY A 132 -0.33 7.79 -11.40
C GLY A 132 -1.38 6.69 -11.53
N VAL A 133 -2.31 6.56 -10.57
CA VAL A 133 -3.35 5.55 -10.54
C VAL A 133 -4.73 6.17 -10.77
N SER A 134 -5.68 5.36 -11.24
CA SER A 134 -7.06 5.78 -11.45
C SER A 134 -7.86 5.78 -10.15
N LEU A 135 -8.80 6.71 -10.02
CA LEU A 135 -9.81 6.70 -8.98
C LEU A 135 -11.05 5.91 -9.43
N VAL A 136 -11.56 5.08 -8.55
CA VAL A 136 -12.90 4.48 -8.66
C VAL A 136 -13.76 5.13 -7.58
N ILE A 137 -14.68 5.98 -8.01
CA ILE A 137 -15.59 6.70 -7.10
C ILE A 137 -16.94 6.00 -7.10
N GLU A 138 -17.29 5.39 -5.97
CA GLU A 138 -18.54 4.64 -5.83
C GLU A 138 -19.24 5.04 -4.53
N PRO A 139 -20.31 5.85 -4.59
CA PRO A 139 -21.05 6.27 -3.40
C PRO A 139 -21.59 5.10 -2.56
N ASN A 140 -21.93 3.99 -3.20
CA ASN A 140 -22.42 2.76 -2.55
C ASN A 140 -21.30 1.72 -2.42
N LEU A 141 -20.08 2.14 -2.13
CA LEU A 141 -18.90 1.26 -2.09
C LEU A 141 -19.08 0.08 -1.13
N LYS A 142 -19.71 0.28 0.02
CA LYS A 142 -20.02 -0.81 0.96
C LYS A 142 -20.75 -1.98 0.30
N ASP A 143 -21.76 -1.69 -0.52
CA ASP A 143 -22.58 -2.72 -1.15
C ASP A 143 -21.93 -3.32 -2.40
N LYS A 144 -21.09 -2.55 -3.08
CA LYS A 144 -20.49 -2.91 -4.37
C LYS A 144 -19.09 -3.49 -4.29
N ILE A 145 -18.36 -3.26 -3.19
CA ILE A 145 -17.02 -3.81 -3.04
C ILE A 145 -17.06 -5.35 -3.04
N ASN A 146 -16.22 -5.96 -3.86
CA ASN A 146 -16.14 -7.41 -4.06
C ASN A 146 -14.77 -7.99 -3.72
N PHE A 147 -13.93 -7.24 -3.01
CA PHE A 147 -12.62 -7.68 -2.55
C PHE A 147 -12.38 -7.26 -1.10
N PRO A 148 -11.66 -8.05 -0.32
CA PRO A 148 -11.21 -7.67 1.02
C PRO A 148 -10.04 -6.68 0.92
N ALA A 149 -10.03 -5.65 1.77
CA ALA A 149 -9.00 -4.62 1.73
C ALA A 149 -7.70 -5.09 2.40
N ASN A 150 -6.57 -4.84 1.74
CA ASN A 150 -5.25 -4.96 2.36
C ASN A 150 -4.96 -3.78 3.29
N LYS A 151 -5.54 -2.61 3.00
CA LYS A 151 -5.26 -1.37 3.72
C LYS A 151 -6.35 -0.35 3.45
N PHE A 152 -6.65 0.46 4.46
CA PHE A 152 -7.34 1.74 4.31
C PHE A 152 -6.35 2.88 4.52
N LEU A 153 -6.39 3.89 3.67
CA LEU A 153 -5.72 5.16 3.85
C LEU A 153 -6.78 6.24 4.05
N PHE A 154 -6.73 6.87 5.22
CA PHE A 154 -7.60 8.00 5.55
C PHE A 154 -6.80 9.29 5.52
N ALA A 155 -7.44 10.38 5.12
CA ALA A 155 -6.80 11.68 5.06
C ALA A 155 -7.71 12.80 5.55
N GLN A 156 -7.09 13.76 6.23
CA GLN A 156 -7.72 15.00 6.65
C GLN A 156 -6.62 16.02 6.95
N THR A 157 -6.98 17.29 7.07
CA THR A 157 -6.01 18.32 7.49
C THR A 157 -5.39 17.98 8.85
N PRO A 158 -4.14 18.40 9.12
CA PRO A 158 -3.49 18.13 10.41
C PRO A 158 -4.29 18.59 11.63
N GLU A 159 -5.07 19.67 11.49
CA GLU A 159 -5.88 20.23 12.57
C GLU A 159 -7.14 19.42 12.87
N LYS A 160 -7.62 18.63 11.90
CA LYS A 160 -8.90 17.90 12.00
C LYS A 160 -8.77 16.38 12.05
N ILE A 161 -7.61 15.81 11.70
CA ILE A 161 -7.47 14.36 11.52
C ILE A 161 -7.62 13.57 12.82
N ASP A 162 -7.21 14.12 13.95
CA ASP A 162 -7.13 13.37 15.21
C ASP A 162 -8.51 12.94 15.72
N SER A 163 -9.54 13.75 15.55
CA SER A 163 -10.91 13.40 16.00
C SER A 163 -11.49 12.19 15.26
N PRO A 164 -11.58 12.16 13.93
CA PRO A 164 -12.07 10.98 13.22
C PRO A 164 -11.14 9.77 13.37
N ALA A 165 -9.83 9.96 13.42
CA ALA A 165 -8.87 8.88 13.66
C ALA A 165 -9.09 8.19 15.01
N MET A 166 -9.35 8.97 16.08
CA MET A 166 -9.68 8.43 17.40
C MET A 166 -10.94 7.57 17.37
N LYS A 167 -11.97 7.98 16.66
CA LYS A 167 -13.21 7.21 16.51
C LYS A 167 -12.97 5.88 15.79
N LEU A 168 -12.15 5.88 14.74
CA LEU A 168 -11.73 4.68 14.03
C LEU A 168 -10.94 3.75 14.95
N TYR A 169 -10.03 4.30 15.74
CA TYR A 169 -9.25 3.52 16.70
C TYR A 169 -10.13 2.87 17.76
N GLU A 170 -11.02 3.62 18.39
CA GLU A 170 -11.94 3.10 19.41
C GLU A 170 -12.82 1.97 18.88
N GLU A 171 -13.30 2.08 17.63
CA GLU A 171 -14.19 1.08 17.04
C GLU A 171 -13.47 -0.18 16.57
N PHE A 172 -12.28 -0.07 15.98
CA PHE A 172 -11.64 -1.16 15.25
C PHE A 172 -10.26 -1.61 15.77
N SER A 173 -9.72 -1.01 16.82
CA SER A 173 -8.36 -1.35 17.30
C SER A 173 -8.20 -2.79 17.77
N ASP A 174 -9.28 -3.43 18.20
CA ASP A 174 -9.23 -4.84 18.64
C ASP A 174 -8.96 -5.82 17.49
N VAL A 175 -9.36 -5.45 16.27
CA VAL A 175 -9.33 -6.33 15.09
C VAL A 175 -8.43 -5.80 13.96
N THR A 176 -7.79 -4.66 14.14
CA THR A 176 -6.91 -4.03 13.15
C THR A 176 -5.65 -3.47 13.79
N GLU A 177 -4.64 -3.20 12.97
CA GLU A 177 -3.51 -2.34 13.32
C GLU A 177 -3.74 -0.96 12.71
N GLN A 178 -3.49 0.09 13.48
CA GLN A 178 -3.73 1.46 13.06
C GLN A 178 -2.54 2.35 13.39
N VAL A 179 -2.20 3.27 12.46
CA VAL A 179 -1.09 4.20 12.63
C VAL A 179 -1.35 5.52 11.93
N LYS A 180 -0.96 6.62 12.57
CA LYS A 180 -0.86 7.93 11.93
C LYS A 180 0.49 7.99 11.20
N SER A 181 0.47 7.79 9.89
CA SER A 181 1.71 7.67 9.08
C SER A 181 2.32 9.02 8.71
N THR A 182 1.50 10.06 8.59
CA THR A 182 1.93 11.46 8.41
C THR A 182 1.01 12.38 9.20
N ARG A 183 1.25 13.69 9.15
CA ARG A 183 0.39 14.69 9.81
C ARG A 183 -1.05 14.69 9.30
N TYR A 184 -1.28 14.24 8.06
CA TYR A 184 -2.57 14.25 7.38
C TYR A 184 -3.04 12.87 6.90
N TYR A 185 -2.29 11.79 7.19
CA TYR A 185 -2.67 10.41 6.84
C TYR A 185 -2.77 9.51 8.08
N TYR A 186 -3.82 8.72 8.08
CA TYR A 186 -4.09 7.67 9.05
C TYR A 186 -4.37 6.36 8.33
N GLU A 187 -3.75 5.27 8.76
CA GLU A 187 -3.80 3.98 8.08
C GLU A 187 -4.41 2.90 8.96
N ILE A 188 -5.23 2.06 8.36
CA ILE A 188 -5.78 0.84 8.97
C ILE A 188 -5.33 -0.36 8.16
N MET A 189 -4.78 -1.37 8.83
CA MET A 189 -4.23 -2.58 8.26
C MET A 189 -4.73 -3.82 9.00
N PRO A 190 -4.65 -5.02 8.40
CA PRO A 190 -4.93 -6.26 9.11
C PRO A 190 -4.03 -6.43 10.33
N LYS A 191 -4.54 -7.08 11.37
CA LYS A 191 -3.76 -7.42 12.56
C LYS A 191 -2.68 -8.45 12.23
N GLY A 192 -1.51 -8.36 12.91
CA GLY A 192 -0.44 -9.34 12.77
C GLY A 192 0.54 -9.07 11.61
N LEU A 193 0.61 -7.84 11.08
CA LEU A 193 1.59 -7.45 10.05
C LEU A 193 2.88 -6.84 10.63
N SER A 194 2.95 -6.61 11.93
CA SER A 194 4.13 -6.04 12.61
C SER A 194 5.05 -7.12 13.14
#